data_a654448c5fea8ea3c95c5d7e1229d893
#
_entry.id   a654448c5fea8ea3c95c5d7e1229d893
#
_cell.length_a   1.000
_cell.length_b   1.000
_cell.length_c   1.000
_cell.angle_alpha   90.00
_cell.angle_beta   90.00
_cell.angle_gamma   90.00
#
_symmetry.space_group_name_H-M   'P 1'
#
loop_
_entity.id
_entity.type
_entity.pdbx_description
1 polymer ?
#
loop_
_entity_poly.entity_id
_entity_poly.type
_entity_poly.pdbx_seq_one_letter_code
_entity_poly.pdbx_strand_id
1 'polypeptide(L)'
;HEGRAIPALMVVSPRALERLGANPTASSVDDEYFTRPYSAESLRWRVEAMCIRSQTVDDGSGPILQGGPMEADGWQRRATVIAVFNPKGGVGKTTVATSLASALQLRKGQSVLLIDADTVTGHVTTSLGVEEVRTVIDAWHDERDGGPAESLQEMASAHPSGLRVVALTSSPLHTDILEPARVAEAIQQARRGFDFVVVDLHPSYSPLNQAIFETADQILVPVTPDVPAIRAGVQLSEIASELGIRDRLALVINRANSGVSVADLERTMDMPAFALIRSGGLLFVRAANEGRTVIEMFPKEKITEDFDALADRLIGTPVQSSLPKAGFGLFNRRKAEARA
;
A
#
# COMPACT_ATOMS: atom_id res chain seq x y z
N HIS A 1 46.83 0.11 -20.25
CA HIS A 1 45.56 -0.34 -19.66
C HIS A 1 44.94 -1.31 -20.64
N GLU A 2 45.17 -2.59 -20.43
CA GLU A 2 44.62 -3.69 -21.20
C GLU A 2 43.13 -3.82 -20.89
N GLY A 3 42.34 -3.83 -21.93
CA GLY A 3 40.92 -4.06 -22.18
C GLY A 3 39.99 -4.69 -21.15
N ARG A 4 39.98 -4.23 -19.90
CA ARG A 4 38.91 -4.57 -18.93
C ARG A 4 37.67 -3.74 -19.24
N ALA A 5 36.57 -4.41 -19.52
CA ALA A 5 35.25 -3.75 -19.59
C ALA A 5 34.94 -3.12 -18.25
N ILE A 6 34.70 -1.82 -18.24
CA ILE A 6 34.26 -1.10 -17.05
C ILE A 6 32.74 -1.35 -16.91
N PRO A 7 32.26 -1.96 -15.80
CA PRO A 7 30.85 -2.19 -15.63
C PRO A 7 30.09 -0.85 -15.55
N ALA A 8 28.95 -0.76 -16.22
CA ALA A 8 28.13 0.44 -16.30
C ALA A 8 26.85 0.28 -15.49
N LEU A 9 26.52 1.32 -14.72
CA LEU A 9 25.23 1.46 -14.05
C LEU A 9 24.35 2.40 -14.85
N MET A 10 23.29 1.88 -15.46
CA MET A 10 22.45 2.64 -16.38
C MET A 10 21.03 2.85 -15.83
N VAL A 11 20.60 4.11 -15.82
CA VAL A 11 19.20 4.47 -15.47
C VAL A 11 18.39 4.47 -16.75
N VAL A 12 17.42 3.59 -16.84
CA VAL A 12 16.59 3.40 -18.02
C VAL A 12 15.11 3.62 -17.71
N SER A 13 14.31 3.93 -18.73
CA SER A 13 12.85 3.94 -18.56
C SER A 13 12.33 2.50 -18.49
N PRO A 14 11.15 2.24 -17.85
CA PRO A 14 10.55 0.91 -17.82
C PRO A 14 10.40 0.28 -19.22
N ARG A 15 10.02 1.06 -20.22
CA ARG A 15 9.92 0.60 -21.62
C ARG A 15 11.26 0.24 -22.26
N ALA A 16 12.33 0.93 -21.86
CA ALA A 16 13.67 0.62 -22.35
C ALA A 16 14.21 -0.67 -21.69
N LEU A 17 13.89 -0.90 -20.42
CA LEU A 17 14.24 -2.11 -19.70
C LEU A 17 13.59 -3.36 -20.33
N GLU A 18 12.31 -3.28 -20.70
CA GLU A 18 11.62 -4.35 -21.42
C GLU A 18 12.29 -4.71 -22.75
N ARG A 19 12.77 -3.70 -23.50
CA ARG A 19 13.48 -3.92 -24.78
C ARG A 19 14.87 -4.53 -24.59
N LEU A 20 15.56 -4.18 -23.51
CA LEU A 20 16.88 -4.75 -23.18
C LEU A 20 16.73 -6.21 -22.73
N GLY A 21 15.67 -6.54 -21.97
CA GLY A 21 15.36 -7.94 -21.59
C GLY A 21 15.01 -8.84 -22.78
N ALA A 22 14.52 -8.25 -23.89
CA ALA A 22 14.22 -9.00 -25.12
C ALA A 22 15.46 -9.26 -26.00
N ASN A 23 16.63 -8.62 -25.73
CA ASN A 23 17.85 -8.76 -26.53
C ASN A 23 19.09 -8.87 -25.61
N PRO A 24 19.36 -10.05 -25.02
CA PRO A 24 20.42 -10.24 -24.02
C PRO A 24 21.84 -10.09 -24.56
N THR A 25 22.05 -9.97 -25.87
CA THR A 25 23.38 -9.84 -26.49
C THR A 25 23.92 -8.42 -26.51
N ALA A 26 23.19 -7.42 -26.03
CA ALA A 26 23.58 -6.00 -26.11
C ALA A 26 24.20 -5.45 -24.81
N SER A 27 24.30 -6.25 -23.73
CA SER A 27 24.86 -5.82 -22.45
C SER A 27 26.06 -6.68 -22.05
N SER A 28 27.05 -6.08 -21.39
CA SER A 28 28.09 -6.87 -20.73
C SER A 28 27.49 -7.58 -19.51
N VAL A 29 28.07 -8.72 -19.12
CA VAL A 29 27.59 -9.52 -17.97
C VAL A 29 27.64 -8.72 -16.66
N ASP A 30 28.43 -7.65 -16.62
CA ASP A 30 28.65 -6.83 -15.42
C ASP A 30 27.85 -5.51 -15.40
N ASP A 31 27.09 -5.20 -16.46
CA ASP A 31 26.27 -3.99 -16.52
C ASP A 31 24.99 -4.13 -15.72
N GLU A 32 24.65 -3.10 -14.95
CA GLU A 32 23.40 -3.03 -14.20
C GLU A 32 22.45 -1.97 -14.75
N TYR A 33 21.16 -2.31 -14.78
CA TYR A 33 20.10 -1.44 -15.23
C TYR A 33 19.09 -1.21 -14.12
N PHE A 34 18.60 0.03 -13.96
CA PHE A 34 17.49 0.28 -13.05
C PHE A 34 16.63 1.45 -13.51
N THR A 35 15.42 1.51 -12.95
CA THR A 35 14.40 2.49 -13.31
C THR A 35 14.13 3.48 -12.17
N ARG A 36 13.55 4.64 -12.49
CA ARG A 36 12.99 5.54 -11.46
C ARG A 36 11.79 4.91 -10.78
N PRO A 37 11.48 5.20 -9.49
CA PRO A 37 12.20 6.16 -8.63
C PRO A 37 13.46 5.55 -7.99
N TYR A 38 14.47 6.38 -7.70
CA TYR A 38 15.67 5.98 -6.98
C TYR A 38 16.12 7.08 -6.02
N SER A 39 16.70 6.68 -4.88
CA SER A 39 17.37 7.60 -3.95
C SER A 39 18.87 7.67 -4.22
N ALA A 40 19.51 8.76 -3.77
CA ALA A 40 20.98 8.87 -3.83
C ALA A 40 21.67 7.72 -3.09
N GLU A 41 21.05 7.24 -2.01
CA GLU A 41 21.55 6.13 -1.21
C GLU A 41 21.47 4.79 -1.96
N SER A 42 20.37 4.51 -2.66
CA SER A 42 20.23 3.30 -3.48
C SER A 42 21.22 3.27 -4.65
N LEU A 43 21.55 4.42 -5.22
CA LEU A 43 22.60 4.56 -6.23
C LEU A 43 23.98 4.24 -5.65
N ARG A 44 24.29 4.84 -4.49
CA ARG A 44 25.57 4.62 -3.81
C ARG A 44 25.79 3.14 -3.48
N TRP A 45 24.80 2.48 -2.89
CA TRP A 45 24.87 1.05 -2.57
C TRP A 45 25.10 0.16 -3.80
N ARG A 46 24.48 0.48 -4.93
CA ARG A 46 24.68 -0.27 -6.18
C ARG A 46 26.09 -0.09 -6.73
N VAL A 47 26.61 1.15 -6.73
CA VAL A 47 27.96 1.43 -7.15
C VAL A 47 28.98 0.72 -6.24
N GLU A 48 28.79 0.75 -4.93
CA GLU A 48 29.65 0.03 -3.97
C GLU A 48 29.61 -1.49 -4.21
N ALA A 49 28.43 -2.07 -4.45
CA ALA A 49 28.29 -3.49 -4.77
C ALA A 49 28.98 -3.88 -6.10
N MET A 50 28.91 -3.02 -7.11
CA MET A 50 29.62 -3.22 -8.39
C MET A 50 31.13 -3.14 -8.20
N CYS A 51 31.62 -2.18 -7.40
CA CYS A 51 33.05 -2.06 -7.07
C CYS A 51 33.58 -3.30 -6.33
N ILE A 52 32.82 -3.81 -5.36
CA ILE A 52 33.19 -5.03 -4.63
C ILE A 52 33.25 -6.22 -5.58
N ARG A 53 32.26 -6.41 -6.45
CA ARG A 53 32.25 -7.49 -7.45
C ARG A 53 33.42 -7.39 -8.41
N SER A 54 33.77 -6.21 -8.88
CA SER A 54 34.88 -6.01 -9.79
C SER A 54 36.27 -6.30 -9.18
N GLN A 55 36.36 -6.20 -7.83
CA GLN A 55 37.61 -6.50 -7.09
C GLN A 55 37.73 -8.00 -6.76
N THR A 56 36.61 -8.72 -6.59
CA THR A 56 36.64 -10.15 -6.19
C THR A 56 36.88 -11.12 -7.33
N VAL A 57 36.81 -10.67 -8.58
CA VAL A 57 37.05 -11.55 -9.79
C VAL A 57 38.52 -11.81 -10.05
N ASP A 58 39.46 -11.15 -9.36
CA ASP A 58 40.89 -11.10 -9.80
C ASP A 58 41.85 -12.01 -9.02
N ASP A 59 41.46 -12.66 -7.93
CA ASP A 59 42.41 -13.45 -7.11
C ASP A 59 42.17 -14.98 -7.04
N GLY A 60 41.14 -15.47 -7.70
CA GLY A 60 40.86 -16.92 -7.79
C GLY A 60 40.54 -17.59 -6.45
N SER A 61 40.43 -16.86 -5.34
CA SER A 61 40.23 -17.41 -4.00
C SER A 61 38.79 -17.19 -3.42
N GLY A 62 37.88 -16.60 -4.20
CA GLY A 62 36.50 -16.47 -3.85
C GLY A 62 35.75 -17.81 -3.87
N PRO A 63 34.75 -18.03 -3.02
CA PRO A 63 33.89 -19.22 -3.08
C PRO A 63 33.27 -19.28 -4.48
N ILE A 64 33.53 -20.38 -5.21
CA ILE A 64 32.91 -20.68 -6.50
C ILE A 64 31.38 -20.81 -6.24
N LEU A 65 30.66 -19.73 -6.35
CA LEU A 65 29.23 -19.82 -6.57
C LEU A 65 29.07 -20.38 -7.98
N GLN A 66 28.90 -21.70 -8.08
CA GLN A 66 28.51 -22.36 -9.33
C GLN A 66 27.16 -21.69 -9.71
N GLY A 67 27.27 -20.71 -10.62
CA GLY A 67 26.12 -20.11 -11.28
C GLY A 67 25.47 -21.16 -12.18
N GLY A 68 24.49 -21.87 -11.63
CA GLY A 68 23.40 -22.36 -12.44
C GLY A 68 22.69 -21.14 -13.05
N PRO A 69 21.91 -21.29 -14.15
CA PRO A 69 21.13 -20.17 -14.68
C PRO A 69 20.35 -19.58 -13.52
N MET A 70 20.69 -18.34 -13.14
CA MET A 70 19.90 -17.57 -12.21
C MET A 70 18.55 -17.42 -12.90
N GLU A 71 17.59 -18.21 -12.45
CA GLU A 71 16.21 -17.98 -12.79
C GLU A 71 15.92 -16.53 -12.45
N ALA A 72 15.31 -15.80 -13.37
CA ALA A 72 14.96 -14.38 -13.25
C ALA A 72 13.97 -14.12 -12.08
N ASP A 73 13.65 -15.12 -11.30
CA ASP A 73 12.83 -15.10 -10.07
C ASP A 73 13.57 -14.57 -8.83
N GLY A 74 14.86 -14.26 -8.91
CA GLY A 74 15.66 -13.75 -7.79
C GLY A 74 15.48 -12.26 -7.48
N TRP A 75 14.69 -11.52 -8.23
CA TRP A 75 14.21 -10.20 -7.82
C TRP A 75 13.11 -10.44 -6.78
N GLN A 76 13.50 -10.55 -5.51
CA GLN A 76 12.52 -10.59 -4.41
C GLN A 76 11.56 -9.42 -4.63
N ARG A 77 10.33 -9.73 -5.05
CA ARG A 77 9.23 -8.77 -5.08
C ARG A 77 9.14 -8.17 -3.68
N ARG A 78 9.59 -6.94 -3.53
CA ARG A 78 9.38 -6.23 -2.28
C ARG A 78 7.91 -5.90 -2.20
N ALA A 79 7.27 -6.26 -1.10
CA ALA A 79 5.89 -5.89 -0.86
C ALA A 79 5.64 -4.42 -1.13
N THR A 80 4.49 -4.09 -1.71
CA THR A 80 4.00 -2.72 -1.76
C THR A 80 3.44 -2.35 -0.39
N VAL A 81 3.97 -1.30 0.22
CA VAL A 81 3.46 -0.75 1.50
C VAL A 81 2.41 0.30 1.21
N ILE A 82 1.21 0.07 1.71
CA ILE A 82 0.04 0.94 1.55
C ILE A 82 -0.38 1.46 2.92
N ALA A 83 -0.25 2.76 3.15
CA ALA A 83 -0.82 3.41 4.32
C ALA A 83 -2.26 3.86 4.02
N VAL A 84 -3.17 3.71 4.97
CA VAL A 84 -4.56 4.21 4.87
C VAL A 84 -4.71 5.34 5.88
N PHE A 85 -4.85 6.57 5.40
CA PHE A 85 -4.83 7.75 6.25
C PHE A 85 -5.81 8.85 5.81
N ASN A 86 -6.42 9.47 6.78
CA ASN A 86 -7.08 10.78 6.68
C ASN A 86 -7.09 11.39 8.09
N PRO A 87 -6.80 12.69 8.27
CA PRO A 87 -6.79 13.32 9.58
C PRO A 87 -8.19 13.41 10.21
N LYS A 88 -9.26 13.21 9.42
CA LYS A 88 -10.63 13.14 9.94
C LYS A 88 -10.99 11.74 10.38
N GLY A 89 -11.54 11.60 11.58
CA GLY A 89 -12.16 10.38 12.06
C GLY A 89 -13.48 10.07 11.33
N GLY A 90 -13.88 8.79 11.26
CA GLY A 90 -15.16 8.36 10.71
C GLY A 90 -15.28 8.32 9.18
N VAL A 91 -14.23 8.62 8.43
CA VAL A 91 -14.21 8.52 6.95
C VAL A 91 -14.09 7.07 6.44
N GLY A 92 -13.87 6.10 7.33
CA GLY A 92 -13.80 4.68 7.00
C GLY A 92 -12.40 4.14 6.73
N LYS A 93 -11.34 4.71 7.33
CA LYS A 93 -9.95 4.22 7.19
C LYS A 93 -9.84 2.72 7.46
N THR A 94 -10.17 2.28 8.66
CA THR A 94 -10.13 0.87 9.08
C THR A 94 -10.98 -0.02 8.17
N THR A 95 -12.16 0.45 7.76
CA THR A 95 -13.02 -0.29 6.83
C THR A 95 -12.35 -0.48 5.47
N VAL A 96 -11.70 0.57 4.95
CA VAL A 96 -10.95 0.49 3.68
C VAL A 96 -9.74 -0.41 3.84
N ALA A 97 -8.96 -0.27 4.92
CA ALA A 97 -7.77 -1.08 5.16
C ALA A 97 -8.09 -2.58 5.25
N THR A 98 -9.06 -2.96 6.10
CA THR A 98 -9.46 -4.36 6.31
C THR A 98 -10.08 -4.98 5.05
N SER A 99 -10.97 -4.26 4.37
CA SER A 99 -11.61 -4.76 3.16
C SER A 99 -10.65 -4.87 1.98
N LEU A 100 -9.73 -3.90 1.82
CA LEU A 100 -8.68 -3.96 0.80
C LEU A 100 -7.74 -5.14 1.06
N ALA A 101 -7.24 -5.29 2.28
CA ALA A 101 -6.36 -6.40 2.65
C ALA A 101 -7.04 -7.75 2.35
N SER A 102 -8.31 -7.89 2.69
CA SER A 102 -9.11 -9.08 2.40
C SER A 102 -9.32 -9.29 0.89
N ALA A 103 -9.58 -8.24 0.11
CA ALA A 103 -9.71 -8.33 -1.34
C ALA A 103 -8.39 -8.77 -2.00
N LEU A 104 -7.26 -8.20 -1.60
CA LEU A 104 -5.93 -8.61 -2.06
C LEU A 104 -5.65 -10.08 -1.73
N GLN A 105 -5.95 -10.53 -0.51
CA GLN A 105 -5.72 -11.90 -0.07
C GLN A 105 -6.65 -12.90 -0.77
N LEU A 106 -7.97 -12.71 -0.64
CA LEU A 106 -8.96 -13.71 -1.05
C LEU A 106 -9.31 -13.67 -2.54
N ARG A 107 -9.27 -12.49 -3.14
CA ARG A 107 -9.74 -12.29 -4.51
C ARG A 107 -8.60 -12.22 -5.53
N LYS A 108 -7.41 -11.81 -5.06
CA LYS A 108 -6.23 -11.64 -5.93
C LYS A 108 -5.11 -12.62 -5.60
N GLY A 109 -5.25 -13.43 -4.55
CA GLY A 109 -4.27 -14.46 -4.17
C GLY A 109 -2.92 -13.88 -3.72
N GLN A 110 -2.91 -12.64 -3.23
CA GLN A 110 -1.71 -11.99 -2.72
C GLN A 110 -1.49 -12.35 -1.24
N SER A 111 -0.24 -12.49 -0.82
CA SER A 111 0.09 -12.58 0.60
C SER A 111 0.08 -11.20 1.24
N VAL A 112 -0.71 -11.00 2.29
CA VAL A 112 -0.96 -9.67 2.87
C VAL A 112 -0.71 -9.66 4.36
N LEU A 113 0.06 -8.68 4.82
CA LEU A 113 0.16 -8.27 6.21
C LEU A 113 -0.69 -7.02 6.43
N LEU A 114 -1.62 -7.07 7.36
CA LEU A 114 -2.39 -5.93 7.82
C LEU A 114 -1.88 -5.48 9.20
N ILE A 115 -1.47 -4.23 9.29
CA ILE A 115 -0.94 -3.62 10.52
C ILE A 115 -1.97 -2.64 11.07
N ASP A 116 -2.40 -2.86 12.32
CA ASP A 116 -3.15 -1.87 13.09
C ASP A 116 -2.16 -0.90 13.76
N ALA A 117 -2.01 0.26 13.18
CA ALA A 117 -1.19 1.35 13.71
C ALA A 117 -2.04 2.50 14.28
N ASP A 118 -3.35 2.30 14.47
CA ASP A 118 -4.17 3.17 15.29
C ASP A 118 -3.93 2.87 16.79
N THR A 119 -2.89 3.47 17.33
CA THR A 119 -2.45 3.24 18.72
C THR A 119 -3.37 3.83 19.79
N VAL A 120 -4.44 4.50 19.40
CA VAL A 120 -5.39 5.15 20.32
C VAL A 120 -6.73 4.41 20.38
N THR A 121 -7.25 4.07 19.20
CA THR A 121 -8.58 3.45 19.08
C THR A 121 -8.58 2.18 18.23
N GLY A 122 -7.42 1.55 18.04
CA GLY A 122 -7.24 0.40 17.16
C GLY A 122 -8.37 -0.63 17.20
N HIS A 123 -8.96 -0.91 16.05
CA HIS A 123 -10.13 -1.78 15.92
C HIS A 123 -9.98 -2.85 14.85
N VAL A 124 -8.82 -2.96 14.20
CA VAL A 124 -8.59 -3.94 13.15
C VAL A 124 -8.79 -5.35 13.68
N THR A 125 -8.12 -5.68 14.79
CA THR A 125 -8.19 -7.01 15.41
C THR A 125 -9.61 -7.36 15.85
N THR A 126 -10.28 -6.43 16.54
CA THR A 126 -11.68 -6.60 16.97
C THR A 126 -12.62 -6.77 15.78
N SER A 127 -12.46 -5.97 14.73
CA SER A 127 -13.31 -6.04 13.52
C SER A 127 -13.13 -7.34 12.74
N LEU A 128 -11.98 -8.00 12.88
CA LEU A 128 -11.64 -9.26 12.25
C LEU A 128 -11.81 -10.47 13.18
N GLY A 129 -12.30 -10.28 14.40
CA GLY A 129 -12.47 -11.36 15.37
C GLY A 129 -11.18 -12.09 15.71
N VAL A 130 -10.04 -11.40 15.61
CA VAL A 130 -8.74 -11.96 15.99
C VAL A 130 -8.55 -11.72 17.49
N GLU A 131 -8.71 -12.78 18.25
CA GLU A 131 -8.56 -12.75 19.71
C GLU A 131 -7.11 -13.00 20.12
N GLU A 132 -6.74 -12.60 21.34
CA GLU A 132 -5.41 -12.84 21.95
C GLU A 132 -4.23 -12.43 21.06
N VAL A 133 -4.31 -11.23 20.48
CA VAL A 133 -3.25 -10.72 19.62
C VAL A 133 -2.07 -10.28 20.48
N ARG A 134 -0.92 -10.93 20.31
CA ARG A 134 0.36 -10.39 20.78
C ARG A 134 0.71 -9.15 20.00
N THR A 135 0.94 -8.05 20.67
CA THR A 135 1.25 -6.77 20.03
C THR A 135 2.75 -6.58 19.85
N VAL A 136 3.11 -5.61 19.01
CA VAL A 136 4.52 -5.21 18.86
C VAL A 136 5.11 -4.73 20.18
N ILE A 137 4.31 -4.02 20.98
CA ILE A 137 4.75 -3.57 22.31
C ILE A 137 5.09 -4.76 23.23
N ASP A 138 4.24 -5.79 23.25
CA ASP A 138 4.49 -6.97 24.08
C ASP A 138 5.79 -7.68 23.68
N ALA A 139 6.02 -7.85 22.38
CA ALA A 139 7.24 -8.47 21.87
C ALA A 139 8.49 -7.64 22.17
N TRP A 140 8.41 -6.30 22.06
CA TRP A 140 9.54 -5.42 22.33
C TRP A 140 9.83 -5.24 23.84
N HIS A 141 8.82 -5.43 24.69
CA HIS A 141 9.04 -5.56 26.15
C HIS A 141 9.79 -6.86 26.46
N ASP A 142 9.32 -8.00 25.92
CA ASP A 142 10.01 -9.27 26.12
C ASP A 142 11.46 -9.24 25.64
N GLU A 143 11.73 -8.60 24.50
CA GLU A 143 13.10 -8.42 23.97
C GLU A 143 13.97 -7.60 24.92
N ARG A 144 13.45 -6.51 25.52
CA ARG A 144 14.17 -5.71 26.52
C ARG A 144 14.51 -6.52 27.77
N ASP A 145 13.67 -7.48 28.12
CA ASP A 145 13.87 -8.40 29.26
C ASP A 145 14.76 -9.61 28.90
N GLY A 146 15.37 -9.61 27.71
CA GLY A 146 16.32 -10.64 27.24
C GLY A 146 15.68 -11.74 26.41
N GLY A 147 14.44 -11.59 25.97
CA GLY A 147 13.78 -12.46 25.00
C GLY A 147 14.33 -12.29 23.59
N PRO A 148 13.92 -13.16 22.64
CA PRO A 148 14.33 -13.06 21.24
C PRO A 148 13.71 -11.83 20.55
N ALA A 149 14.46 -11.24 19.62
CA ALA A 149 13.91 -10.24 18.71
C ALA A 149 12.97 -10.96 17.71
N GLU A 150 11.73 -10.46 17.59
CA GLU A 150 10.73 -11.00 16.68
C GLU A 150 10.41 -10.01 15.56
N SER A 151 10.27 -10.51 14.34
CA SER A 151 9.81 -9.73 13.19
C SER A 151 8.28 -9.58 13.19
N LEU A 152 7.75 -8.56 12.47
CA LEU A 152 6.29 -8.42 12.29
C LEU A 152 5.63 -9.67 11.69
N GLN A 153 6.36 -10.41 10.87
CA GLN A 153 5.88 -11.65 10.26
C GLN A 153 5.67 -12.76 11.31
N GLU A 154 6.58 -12.87 12.26
CA GLU A 154 6.50 -13.85 13.35
C GLU A 154 5.40 -13.51 14.36
N MET A 155 5.28 -12.20 14.70
CA MET A 155 4.22 -11.71 15.59
C MET A 155 2.81 -11.77 14.98
N ALA A 156 2.70 -11.79 13.64
CA ALA A 156 1.41 -11.65 12.98
C ALA A 156 0.49 -12.86 13.21
N SER A 157 -0.68 -12.60 13.79
CA SER A 157 -1.75 -13.56 13.99
C SER A 157 -2.40 -13.94 12.66
N ALA A 158 -2.82 -15.19 12.53
CA ALA A 158 -3.50 -15.67 11.34
C ALA A 158 -5.02 -15.49 11.47
N HIS A 159 -5.64 -14.80 10.52
CA HIS A 159 -7.08 -14.78 10.37
C HIS A 159 -7.55 -15.98 9.50
N PRO A 160 -8.76 -16.52 9.68
CA PRO A 160 -9.26 -17.66 8.89
C PRO A 160 -9.25 -17.48 7.38
N SER A 161 -9.29 -16.23 6.90
CA SER A 161 -9.15 -15.89 5.48
C SER A 161 -7.72 -16.07 4.91
N GLY A 162 -6.74 -16.39 5.75
CA GLY A 162 -5.33 -16.42 5.40
C GLY A 162 -4.62 -15.06 5.58
N LEU A 163 -5.35 -14.00 5.89
CA LEU A 163 -4.79 -12.69 6.17
C LEU A 163 -3.93 -12.75 7.45
N ARG A 164 -2.75 -12.12 7.41
CA ARG A 164 -1.89 -11.96 8.58
C ARG A 164 -2.11 -10.60 9.19
N VAL A 165 -2.34 -10.54 10.50
CA VAL A 165 -2.72 -9.31 11.22
C VAL A 165 -1.79 -9.09 12.40
N VAL A 166 -1.29 -7.89 12.56
CA VAL A 166 -0.51 -7.47 13.72
C VAL A 166 -1.00 -6.11 14.21
N ALA A 167 -1.10 -5.93 15.52
CA ALA A 167 -1.38 -4.64 16.15
C ALA A 167 -0.09 -4.09 16.77
N LEU A 168 0.13 -2.78 16.67
CA LEU A 168 1.25 -2.15 17.34
C LEU A 168 1.06 -2.15 18.85
N THR A 169 -0.16 -1.94 19.32
CA THR A 169 -0.50 -1.94 20.75
C THR A 169 -1.93 -2.38 20.98
N SER A 170 -2.21 -2.88 22.17
CA SER A 170 -3.56 -3.12 22.69
C SER A 170 -4.06 -2.00 23.61
N SER A 171 -3.18 -1.05 23.98
CA SER A 171 -3.50 0.03 24.91
C SER A 171 -2.84 1.35 24.53
N PRO A 172 -3.59 2.46 24.53
CA PRO A 172 -3.01 3.79 24.26
C PRO A 172 -2.06 4.29 25.36
N LEU A 173 -2.02 3.62 26.51
CA LEU A 173 -1.21 4.05 27.65
C LEU A 173 0.27 3.59 27.57
N HIS A 174 0.60 2.68 26.66
CA HIS A 174 1.91 2.05 26.55
C HIS A 174 2.58 2.26 25.19
N THR A 175 2.40 3.45 24.61
CA THR A 175 2.91 3.75 23.26
C THR A 175 4.32 4.36 23.25
N ASP A 176 4.88 4.66 24.41
CA ASP A 176 6.21 5.28 24.59
C ASP A 176 7.37 4.40 24.09
N ILE A 177 7.17 3.09 24.05
CA ILE A 177 8.13 2.13 23.51
C ILE A 177 8.15 2.07 21.98
N LEU A 178 7.10 2.57 21.32
CA LEU A 178 6.98 2.57 19.86
C LEU A 178 7.84 3.69 19.25
N GLU A 179 9.13 3.47 19.17
CA GLU A 179 10.04 4.38 18.48
C GLU A 179 9.69 4.44 16.99
N PRO A 180 9.37 5.64 16.42
CA PRO A 180 8.92 5.76 15.04
C PRO A 180 9.88 5.12 14.02
N ALA A 181 11.18 5.33 14.18
CA ALA A 181 12.20 4.77 13.29
C ALA A 181 12.22 3.23 13.34
N ARG A 182 12.08 2.64 14.54
CA ARG A 182 12.05 1.20 14.71
C ARG A 182 10.80 0.55 14.09
N VAL A 183 9.64 1.21 14.19
CA VAL A 183 8.41 0.76 13.52
C VAL A 183 8.58 0.83 12.00
N ALA A 184 9.13 1.93 11.48
CA ALA A 184 9.41 2.07 10.05
C ALA A 184 10.36 0.98 9.54
N GLU A 185 11.42 0.67 10.29
CA GLU A 185 12.36 -0.41 9.96
C GLU A 185 11.66 -1.78 9.95
N ALA A 186 10.85 -2.09 10.97
CA ALA A 186 10.10 -3.34 11.05
C ALA A 186 9.15 -3.51 9.85
N ILE A 187 8.47 -2.43 9.42
CA ILE A 187 7.64 -2.43 8.20
C ILE A 187 8.49 -2.70 6.95
N GLN A 188 9.68 -2.08 6.85
CA GLN A 188 10.58 -2.33 5.72
C GLN A 188 11.09 -3.77 5.69
N GLN A 189 11.35 -4.39 6.85
CA GLN A 189 11.73 -5.80 6.93
C GLN A 189 10.58 -6.72 6.51
N ALA A 190 9.33 -6.39 6.89
CA ALA A 190 8.14 -7.16 6.52
C ALA A 190 7.91 -7.24 5.00
N ARG A 191 8.46 -6.31 4.20
CA ARG A 191 8.40 -6.33 2.73
C ARG A 191 8.96 -7.62 2.10
N ARG A 192 9.76 -8.38 2.83
CA ARG A 192 10.38 -9.62 2.32
C ARG A 192 9.46 -10.83 2.41
N GLY A 193 8.45 -10.77 3.25
CA GLY A 193 7.58 -11.92 3.56
C GLY A 193 6.19 -11.84 2.93
N PHE A 194 5.83 -10.73 2.29
CA PHE A 194 4.49 -10.47 1.77
C PHE A 194 4.53 -9.84 0.38
N ASP A 195 3.41 -9.86 -0.33
CA ASP A 195 3.20 -9.08 -1.56
C ASP A 195 2.71 -7.67 -1.25
N PHE A 196 1.92 -7.53 -0.18
CA PHE A 196 1.40 -6.25 0.30
C PHE A 196 1.50 -6.13 1.82
N VAL A 197 1.83 -4.92 2.28
CA VAL A 197 1.71 -4.52 3.69
C VAL A 197 0.72 -3.35 3.74
N VAL A 198 -0.44 -3.56 4.36
CA VAL A 198 -1.47 -2.52 4.53
C VAL A 198 -1.42 -2.02 5.96
N VAL A 199 -1.34 -0.70 6.14
CA VAL A 199 -1.20 -0.07 7.47
C VAL A 199 -2.39 0.85 7.71
N ASP A 200 -3.21 0.55 8.72
CA ASP A 200 -4.32 1.40 9.18
C ASP A 200 -3.81 2.41 10.20
N LEU A 201 -4.01 3.70 9.96
CA LEU A 201 -3.42 4.79 10.73
C LEU A 201 -4.42 5.58 11.55
N HIS A 202 -4.01 5.95 12.77
CA HIS A 202 -4.73 6.93 13.58
C HIS A 202 -4.85 8.29 12.87
N PRO A 203 -5.96 9.05 13.02
CA PRO A 203 -6.17 10.35 12.38
C PRO A 203 -5.35 11.48 13.03
N SER A 204 -4.03 11.36 13.05
CA SER A 204 -3.12 12.36 13.62
C SER A 204 -1.84 12.47 12.78
N TYR A 205 -1.15 13.60 12.89
CA TYR A 205 0.17 13.81 12.28
C TYR A 205 1.30 13.52 13.30
N SER A 206 1.18 12.40 14.03
CA SER A 206 2.18 11.98 14.99
C SER A 206 3.53 11.65 14.34
N PRO A 207 4.66 11.68 15.07
CA PRO A 207 5.94 11.24 14.53
C PRO A 207 5.91 9.79 14.01
N LEU A 208 5.11 8.92 14.64
CA LEU A 208 4.89 7.55 14.18
C LEU A 208 4.25 7.51 12.78
N ASN A 209 3.16 8.26 12.58
CA ASN A 209 2.51 8.32 11.27
C ASN A 209 3.42 8.92 10.20
N GLN A 210 4.22 9.94 10.54
CA GLN A 210 5.19 10.53 9.61
C GLN A 210 6.24 9.51 9.17
N ALA A 211 6.82 8.73 10.09
CA ALA A 211 7.76 7.66 9.76
C ALA A 211 7.13 6.56 8.88
N ILE A 212 5.84 6.25 9.10
CA ILE A 212 5.10 5.31 8.24
C ILE A 212 4.84 5.92 6.85
N PHE A 213 4.52 7.22 6.75
CA PHE A 213 4.37 7.88 5.44
C PHE A 213 5.66 7.83 4.61
N GLU A 214 6.82 8.02 5.24
CA GLU A 214 8.11 7.90 4.56
C GLU A 214 8.35 6.49 4.02
N THR A 215 7.84 5.48 4.72
CA THR A 215 7.97 4.06 4.38
C THR A 215 6.98 3.62 3.30
N ALA A 216 5.81 4.24 3.21
CA ALA A 216 4.74 3.86 2.31
C ALA A 216 5.06 4.17 0.84
N ASP A 217 4.76 3.22 -0.05
CA ASP A 217 4.81 3.43 -1.51
C ASP A 217 3.58 4.20 -1.98
N GLN A 218 2.44 4.00 -1.31
CA GLN A 218 1.19 4.69 -1.59
C GLN A 218 0.42 4.97 -0.30
N ILE A 219 -0.24 6.12 -0.26
CA ILE A 219 -1.09 6.55 0.85
C ILE A 219 -2.52 6.69 0.32
N LEU A 220 -3.39 5.73 0.65
CA LEU A 220 -4.81 5.82 0.33
C LEU A 220 -5.46 6.83 1.26
N VAL A 221 -6.16 7.79 0.68
CA VAL A 221 -6.86 8.86 1.40
C VAL A 221 -8.36 8.67 1.27
N PRO A 222 -9.02 7.94 2.18
CA PRO A 222 -10.46 7.81 2.18
C PRO A 222 -11.11 9.16 2.52
N VAL A 223 -11.99 9.64 1.63
CA VAL A 223 -12.76 10.87 1.81
C VAL A 223 -14.23 10.57 1.57
N THR A 224 -15.08 10.93 2.53
CA THR A 224 -16.54 10.90 2.36
C THR A 224 -17.02 12.19 1.70
N PRO A 225 -18.12 12.16 0.89
CA PRO A 225 -18.63 13.34 0.17
C PRO A 225 -19.34 14.33 1.10
N ASP A 226 -18.67 14.78 2.17
CA ASP A 226 -19.10 15.79 3.12
C ASP A 226 -18.03 16.87 3.30
N VAL A 227 -18.46 18.10 3.56
CA VAL A 227 -17.57 19.26 3.63
C VAL A 227 -16.43 19.09 4.65
N PRO A 228 -16.62 18.58 5.87
CA PRO A 228 -15.53 18.38 6.82
C PRO A 228 -14.48 17.37 6.33
N ALA A 229 -14.89 16.28 5.66
CA ALA A 229 -13.95 15.30 5.13
C ALA A 229 -13.14 15.85 3.95
N ILE A 230 -13.79 16.61 3.07
CA ILE A 230 -13.14 17.27 1.94
C ILE A 230 -12.10 18.29 2.44
N ARG A 231 -12.45 19.13 3.42
CA ARG A 231 -11.51 20.10 4.02
C ARG A 231 -10.29 19.39 4.64
N ALA A 232 -10.52 18.31 5.38
CA ALA A 232 -9.43 17.52 5.96
C ALA A 232 -8.51 16.90 4.89
N GLY A 233 -9.08 16.47 3.77
CA GLY A 233 -8.33 15.96 2.63
C GLY A 233 -7.51 17.04 1.92
N VAL A 234 -8.07 18.24 1.72
CA VAL A 234 -7.33 19.39 1.16
C VAL A 234 -6.13 19.75 2.06
N GLN A 235 -6.36 19.88 3.37
CA GLN A 235 -5.29 20.13 4.34
C GLN A 235 -4.20 19.04 4.29
N LEU A 236 -4.59 17.77 4.19
CA LEU A 236 -3.64 16.68 4.03
C LEU A 236 -2.81 16.83 2.75
N SER A 237 -3.42 17.23 1.65
CA SER A 237 -2.73 17.45 0.37
C SER A 237 -1.68 18.56 0.46
N GLU A 238 -1.98 19.65 1.20
CA GLU A 238 -1.04 20.74 1.47
C GLU A 238 0.15 20.24 2.31
N ILE A 239 -0.13 19.57 3.43
CA ILE A 239 0.91 18.99 4.30
C ILE A 239 1.77 17.97 3.55
N ALA A 240 1.15 17.11 2.75
CA ALA A 240 1.86 16.14 1.94
C ALA A 240 2.80 16.79 0.91
N SER A 241 2.43 17.97 0.40
CA SER A 241 3.30 18.76 -0.48
C SER A 241 4.53 19.29 0.27
N GLU A 242 4.35 19.77 1.50
CA GLU A 242 5.45 20.24 2.35
C GLU A 242 6.39 19.08 2.75
N LEU A 243 5.85 17.88 2.97
CA LEU A 243 6.61 16.67 3.28
C LEU A 243 7.22 15.98 2.03
N GLY A 244 6.92 16.44 0.82
CA GLY A 244 7.41 15.85 -0.43
C GLY A 244 6.82 14.45 -0.76
N ILE A 245 5.62 14.15 -0.23
CA ILE A 245 4.95 12.85 -0.40
C ILE A 245 3.61 12.94 -1.15
N ARG A 246 3.28 14.11 -1.73
CA ARG A 246 1.99 14.33 -2.40
C ARG A 246 1.76 13.37 -3.58
N ASP A 247 2.79 13.01 -4.29
CA ASP A 247 2.75 12.07 -5.42
C ASP A 247 2.39 10.64 -5.03
N ARG A 248 2.49 10.31 -3.74
CA ARG A 248 2.08 9.01 -3.18
C ARG A 248 0.63 9.00 -2.70
N LEU A 249 -0.06 10.15 -2.65
CA LEU A 249 -1.47 10.21 -2.25
C LEU A 249 -2.37 9.63 -3.35
N ALA A 250 -3.32 8.79 -2.94
CA ALA A 250 -4.34 8.21 -3.80
C ALA A 250 -5.72 8.44 -3.19
N LEU A 251 -6.52 9.28 -3.84
CA LEU A 251 -7.86 9.66 -3.36
C LEU A 251 -8.83 8.49 -3.50
N VAL A 252 -9.37 8.02 -2.38
CA VAL A 252 -10.44 7.01 -2.35
C VAL A 252 -11.73 7.68 -1.89
N ILE A 253 -12.67 7.86 -2.81
CA ILE A 253 -13.97 8.43 -2.47
C ILE A 253 -14.82 7.32 -1.84
N ASN A 254 -14.95 7.35 -0.53
CA ASN A 254 -15.78 6.41 0.22
C ASN A 254 -17.21 6.94 0.34
N ARG A 255 -18.20 6.06 0.25
CA ARG A 255 -19.64 6.39 0.16
C ARG A 255 -19.93 7.26 -1.07
N ALA A 256 -19.29 6.96 -2.20
CA ALA A 256 -19.31 7.75 -3.43
C ALA A 256 -20.70 7.99 -4.04
N ASN A 257 -21.71 7.24 -3.61
CA ASN A 257 -23.10 7.37 -4.06
C ASN A 257 -23.95 8.32 -3.17
N SER A 258 -23.31 9.16 -2.34
CA SER A 258 -23.99 10.10 -1.44
C SER A 258 -23.26 11.45 -1.39
N GLY A 259 -24.00 12.53 -1.18
CA GLY A 259 -23.42 13.86 -0.95
C GLY A 259 -22.90 14.56 -2.21
N VAL A 260 -21.70 15.14 -2.12
CA VAL A 260 -21.07 15.94 -3.19
C VAL A 260 -20.73 15.06 -4.40
N SER A 261 -20.82 15.61 -5.61
CA SER A 261 -20.48 14.87 -6.83
C SER A 261 -18.98 14.53 -6.87
N VAL A 262 -18.66 13.39 -7.49
CA VAL A 262 -17.26 12.94 -7.68
C VAL A 262 -16.43 14.02 -8.36
N ALA A 263 -16.94 14.63 -9.45
CA ALA A 263 -16.24 15.66 -10.21
C ALA A 263 -15.96 16.93 -9.39
N ASP A 264 -16.89 17.34 -8.50
CA ASP A 264 -16.68 18.49 -7.64
C ASP A 264 -15.65 18.18 -6.55
N LEU A 265 -15.64 16.94 -6.05
CA LEU A 265 -14.69 16.48 -5.06
C LEU A 265 -13.27 16.42 -5.65
N GLU A 266 -13.10 15.80 -6.82
CA GLU A 266 -11.81 15.77 -7.54
C GLU A 266 -11.26 17.18 -7.81
N ARG A 267 -12.12 18.09 -8.25
CA ARG A 267 -11.73 19.49 -8.49
C ARG A 267 -11.32 20.19 -7.20
N THR A 268 -12.04 19.97 -6.10
CA THR A 268 -11.75 20.61 -4.80
C THR A 268 -10.47 20.07 -4.19
N MET A 269 -10.21 18.77 -4.34
CA MET A 269 -9.02 18.11 -3.85
C MET A 269 -7.79 18.32 -4.75
N ASP A 270 -7.97 18.84 -5.96
CA ASP A 270 -6.95 18.90 -7.02
C ASP A 270 -6.28 17.54 -7.20
N MET A 271 -7.09 16.47 -7.21
CA MET A 271 -6.62 15.10 -7.28
C MET A 271 -7.70 14.21 -7.93
N PRO A 272 -7.35 13.42 -8.97
CA PRO A 272 -8.28 12.47 -9.54
C PRO A 272 -8.60 11.35 -8.56
N ALA A 273 -9.82 10.86 -8.59
CA ALA A 273 -10.22 9.70 -7.78
C ALA A 273 -9.46 8.44 -8.24
N PHE A 274 -8.68 7.89 -7.32
CA PHE A 274 -8.02 6.59 -7.53
C PHE A 274 -9.03 5.46 -7.42
N ALA A 275 -10.02 5.54 -6.52
CA ALA A 275 -11.09 4.56 -6.41
C ALA A 275 -12.38 5.19 -5.90
N LEU A 276 -13.49 4.55 -6.26
CA LEU A 276 -14.83 4.90 -5.80
C LEU A 276 -15.41 3.71 -5.04
N ILE A 277 -15.66 3.88 -3.75
CA ILE A 277 -16.27 2.87 -2.89
C ILE A 277 -17.67 3.34 -2.56
N ARG A 278 -18.69 2.59 -2.97
CA ARG A 278 -20.09 2.90 -2.62
C ARG A 278 -20.37 2.71 -1.15
N SER A 279 -21.47 3.26 -0.66
CA SER A 279 -21.93 3.00 0.70
C SER A 279 -22.43 1.54 0.80
N GLY A 280 -21.82 0.76 1.67
CA GLY A 280 -22.25 -0.61 2.00
C GLY A 280 -23.26 -0.66 3.17
N GLY A 281 -23.52 0.47 3.82
CA GLY A 281 -24.49 0.55 4.91
C GLY A 281 -24.28 -0.50 6.01
N LEU A 282 -25.32 -1.27 6.32
CA LEU A 282 -25.28 -2.30 7.35
C LEU A 282 -24.42 -3.52 7.02
N LEU A 283 -23.99 -3.71 5.77
CA LEU A 283 -23.15 -4.86 5.41
C LEU A 283 -21.82 -4.86 6.17
N PHE A 284 -21.20 -3.69 6.33
CA PHE A 284 -19.96 -3.55 7.10
C PHE A 284 -20.17 -3.84 8.59
N VAL A 285 -21.27 -3.36 9.16
CA VAL A 285 -21.59 -3.61 10.58
C VAL A 285 -21.82 -5.09 10.82
N ARG A 286 -22.58 -5.75 9.94
CA ARG A 286 -22.85 -7.19 10.05
C ARG A 286 -21.56 -8.01 9.92
N ALA A 287 -20.70 -7.65 8.96
CA ALA A 287 -19.43 -8.33 8.77
C ALA A 287 -18.53 -8.19 10.01
N ALA A 288 -18.34 -6.97 10.52
CA ALA A 288 -17.53 -6.71 11.71
C ALA A 288 -18.06 -7.42 12.98
N ASN A 289 -19.39 -7.50 13.15
CA ASN A 289 -19.99 -8.21 14.29
C ASN A 289 -19.74 -9.74 14.24
N GLU A 290 -19.46 -10.28 13.04
CA GLU A 290 -19.10 -11.70 12.85
C GLU A 290 -17.57 -11.91 12.80
N GLY A 291 -16.79 -10.86 13.10
CA GLY A 291 -15.31 -10.92 13.00
C GLY A 291 -14.80 -11.19 11.59
N ARG A 292 -15.49 -10.71 10.56
CA ARG A 292 -15.20 -10.98 9.17
C ARG A 292 -15.26 -9.71 8.33
N THR A 293 -14.68 -9.73 7.16
CA THR A 293 -14.78 -8.60 6.23
C THR A 293 -16.03 -8.69 5.34
N VAL A 294 -16.41 -7.55 4.76
CA VAL A 294 -17.49 -7.51 3.76
C VAL A 294 -17.18 -8.39 2.54
N ILE A 295 -15.90 -8.52 2.20
CA ILE A 295 -15.42 -9.35 1.09
C ILE A 295 -15.72 -10.84 1.32
N GLU A 296 -15.55 -11.30 2.55
CA GLU A 296 -15.81 -12.69 2.95
C GLU A 296 -17.29 -13.00 3.02
N MET A 297 -18.06 -12.14 3.69
CA MET A 297 -19.48 -12.41 3.95
C MET A 297 -20.37 -12.14 2.74
N PHE A 298 -19.99 -11.17 1.93
CA PHE A 298 -20.83 -10.69 0.84
C PHE A 298 -20.07 -10.64 -0.51
N PRO A 299 -19.51 -11.79 -0.96
CA PRO A 299 -18.61 -11.83 -2.12
C PRO A 299 -19.26 -11.47 -3.45
N LYS A 300 -20.61 -11.43 -3.53
CA LYS A 300 -21.38 -11.10 -4.73
C LYS A 300 -21.99 -9.69 -4.69
N GLU A 301 -21.78 -8.97 -3.61
CA GLU A 301 -22.31 -7.61 -3.48
C GLU A 301 -21.47 -6.61 -4.27
N LYS A 302 -22.12 -5.60 -4.80
CA LYS A 302 -21.46 -4.55 -5.59
C LYS A 302 -20.36 -3.80 -4.82
N ILE A 303 -20.45 -3.73 -3.51
CA ILE A 303 -19.41 -3.14 -2.67
C ILE A 303 -18.11 -3.96 -2.74
N THR A 304 -18.22 -5.29 -2.86
CA THR A 304 -17.06 -6.17 -3.04
C THR A 304 -16.38 -5.94 -4.40
N GLU A 305 -17.18 -5.68 -5.46
CA GLU A 305 -16.63 -5.31 -6.77
C GLU A 305 -15.83 -4.00 -6.73
N ASP A 306 -16.24 -3.02 -5.89
CA ASP A 306 -15.51 -1.77 -5.72
C ASP A 306 -14.11 -2.02 -5.09
N PHE A 307 -14.03 -2.90 -4.10
CA PHE A 307 -12.75 -3.30 -3.50
C PHE A 307 -11.90 -4.17 -4.43
N ASP A 308 -12.52 -5.03 -5.23
CA ASP A 308 -11.83 -5.79 -6.28
C ASP A 308 -11.17 -4.83 -7.30
N ALA A 309 -11.89 -3.78 -7.72
CA ALA A 309 -11.37 -2.78 -8.63
C ALA A 309 -10.23 -1.93 -7.99
N LEU A 310 -10.32 -1.62 -6.69
CA LEU A 310 -9.25 -0.96 -5.95
C LEU A 310 -8.00 -1.86 -5.90
N ALA A 311 -8.16 -3.14 -5.57
CA ALA A 311 -7.07 -4.11 -5.54
C ALA A 311 -6.41 -4.28 -6.91
N ASP A 312 -7.18 -4.37 -8.01
CA ASP A 312 -6.66 -4.47 -9.38
C ASP A 312 -5.79 -3.25 -9.74
N ARG A 313 -6.20 -2.05 -9.36
CA ARG A 313 -5.39 -0.83 -9.60
C ARG A 313 -4.07 -0.85 -8.86
N LEU A 314 -4.04 -1.36 -7.63
CA LEU A 314 -2.83 -1.46 -6.82
C LEU A 314 -1.87 -2.53 -7.35
N ILE A 315 -2.39 -3.61 -7.92
CA ILE A 315 -1.57 -4.66 -8.56
C ILE A 315 -1.07 -4.21 -9.94
N GLY A 316 -1.61 -3.12 -10.49
CA GLY A 316 -1.30 -2.65 -11.85
C GLY A 316 -2.02 -3.40 -12.96
N THR A 317 -3.06 -4.16 -12.64
CA THR A 317 -3.92 -4.83 -13.62
C THR A 317 -4.83 -3.81 -14.31
N PRO A 318 -4.96 -3.80 -15.65
CA PRO A 318 -5.88 -2.90 -16.33
C PRO A 318 -7.32 -3.13 -15.86
N VAL A 319 -7.91 -2.15 -15.20
CA VAL A 319 -9.33 -2.23 -14.79
C VAL A 319 -10.19 -2.10 -16.03
N GLN A 320 -10.95 -3.12 -16.37
CA GLN A 320 -12.04 -2.97 -17.34
C GLN A 320 -13.05 -2.02 -16.71
N SER A 321 -13.16 -0.80 -17.28
CA SER A 321 -14.05 0.24 -16.77
C SER A 321 -15.51 -0.19 -16.92
N SER A 322 -16.08 -0.77 -15.88
CA SER A 322 -17.51 -1.01 -15.72
C SER A 322 -18.24 0.20 -15.14
N LEU A 323 -17.73 1.42 -15.36
CA LEU A 323 -18.48 2.61 -15.05
C LEU A 323 -19.69 2.67 -15.98
N PRO A 324 -20.93 2.73 -15.45
CA PRO A 324 -22.07 2.99 -16.28
C PRO A 324 -21.84 4.35 -16.95
N LYS A 325 -21.73 4.35 -18.29
CA LYS A 325 -21.77 5.59 -19.07
C LYS A 325 -23.03 6.33 -18.63
N ALA A 326 -22.85 7.51 -18.01
CA ALA A 326 -23.96 8.40 -17.71
C ALA A 326 -24.67 8.66 -19.04
N GLY A 327 -25.81 8.03 -19.23
CA GLY A 327 -26.66 8.26 -20.38
C GLY A 327 -27.18 9.68 -20.26
N PHE A 328 -26.63 10.58 -21.06
CA PHE A 328 -27.24 11.87 -21.32
C PHE A 328 -28.57 11.61 -22.02
N GLY A 329 -29.64 11.50 -21.24
CA GLY A 329 -31.00 11.53 -21.74
C GLY A 329 -31.23 12.90 -22.39
N LEU A 330 -31.19 12.92 -23.73
CA LEU A 330 -31.69 14.03 -24.53
C LEU A 330 -33.16 14.26 -24.16
N PHE A 331 -33.43 15.26 -23.35
CA PHE A 331 -34.78 15.81 -23.20
C PHE A 331 -35.20 16.38 -24.53
N ASN A 332 -36.01 15.62 -25.26
CA ASN A 332 -36.70 16.03 -26.46
C ASN A 332 -37.74 17.09 -26.07
N ARG A 333 -37.44 18.36 -26.26
CA ARG A 333 -38.43 19.45 -26.24
C ARG A 333 -39.38 19.26 -27.41
N ARG A 334 -40.49 18.62 -27.19
CA ARG A 334 -41.62 18.74 -28.11
C ARG A 334 -42.23 20.14 -27.98
N LYS A 335 -42.13 20.90 -29.05
CA LYS A 335 -42.93 22.11 -29.31
C LYS A 335 -44.41 21.78 -29.14
N ALA A 336 -45.09 22.51 -28.24
CA ALA A 336 -46.53 22.71 -28.34
C ALA A 336 -46.74 23.99 -29.12
N GLU A 337 -47.07 23.81 -30.39
CA GLU A 337 -47.66 24.91 -31.20
C GLU A 337 -49.15 25.04 -30.85
N ALA A 338 -49.51 26.26 -30.67
CA ALA A 338 -50.78 26.97 -30.79
C ALA A 338 -52.02 26.18 -31.21
N ARG A 339 -53.13 26.43 -30.49
CA ARG A 339 -54.42 26.79 -31.11
C ARG A 339 -55.35 27.45 -30.06
N ALA A 340 -55.86 28.58 -30.51
CA ALA A 340 -56.99 29.42 -30.21
C ALA A 340 -56.85 30.40 -29.06
#